data_f6ed807c36b4adac8fff61e271906ff3
#
_entry.id   f6ed807c36b4adac8fff61e271906ff3
#
_cell.length_a   1.000
_cell.length_b   1.000
_cell.length_c   1.000
_cell.angle_alpha   90.00
_cell.angle_beta   90.00
_cell.angle_gamma   90.00
#
_symmetry.space_group_name_H-M   'P 1'
#
loop_
_entity.id
_entity.type
_entity.pdbx_description
1 polymer ?
#
loop_
_entity_poly.entity_id
_entity_poly.type
_entity_poly.pdbx_seq_one_letter_code
_entity_poly.pdbx_strand_id
1 'polypeptide(L)'
;MSLNDPTVVREEYSTEAGLRGRASAYEHVEGPDANDLALAAVVEASPAHVLEAGCGWGGFSQRMIEEHGLDVRAVDLSPRMVELARERGVDARVADVQELPFADAAFDCAVANWMLYHVPDVDRGVAELARVLETGGRLVAVTNGIEHLHEVYELLGAERTLSPFSAENGEEILRRSFATVERRDSSGWVTFADRDAVQRYVDSARVLRRQVEVVPPFDGPLRVRRAPCVFVATK
;
A
#
# COMPACT_ATOMS: atom_id res chain seq x y z
N MET A 1 10.45 13.28 11.20
CA MET A 1 9.09 12.73 11.26
C MET A 1 9.05 11.49 10.39
N SER A 2 8.61 10.40 10.97
CA SER A 2 8.54 9.10 10.28
C SER A 2 7.31 9.00 9.37
N LEU A 3 7.35 8.09 8.38
CA LEU A 3 6.20 7.76 7.52
C LEU A 3 4.99 7.26 8.31
N ASN A 4 5.20 6.79 9.53
CA ASN A 4 4.19 6.25 10.44
C ASN A 4 3.74 7.23 11.53
N ASP A 5 4.01 8.54 11.41
CA ASP A 5 3.43 9.55 12.30
C ASP A 5 1.93 9.75 11.94
N PRO A 6 0.99 9.45 12.86
CA PRO A 6 -0.45 9.51 12.56
C PRO A 6 -0.94 10.88 12.10
N THR A 7 -0.32 11.96 12.58
CA THR A 7 -0.66 13.33 12.16
C THR A 7 -0.28 13.53 10.70
N VAL A 8 0.92 13.07 10.33
CA VAL A 8 1.43 13.14 8.96
C VAL A 8 0.54 12.33 8.01
N VAL A 9 0.18 11.11 8.41
CA VAL A 9 -0.69 10.22 7.62
C VAL A 9 -2.06 10.86 7.41
N ARG A 10 -2.71 11.36 8.47
CA ARG A 10 -4.02 12.02 8.37
C ARG A 10 -4.01 13.24 7.45
N GLU A 11 -2.97 14.07 7.52
CA GLU A 11 -2.83 15.24 6.66
C GLU A 11 -2.57 14.84 5.20
N GLU A 12 -1.75 13.82 4.94
CA GLU A 12 -1.45 13.34 3.58
C GLU A 12 -2.69 12.78 2.88
N TYR A 13 -3.51 12.06 3.61
CA TYR A 13 -4.75 11.45 3.11
C TYR A 13 -6.01 12.26 3.41
N SER A 14 -5.86 13.53 3.81
CA SER A 14 -7.02 14.46 3.95
C SER A 14 -7.65 14.83 2.61
N THR A 15 -6.91 14.65 1.50
CA THR A 15 -7.38 14.84 0.13
C THR A 15 -6.88 13.71 -0.77
N GLU A 16 -7.53 13.50 -1.90
CA GLU A 16 -7.11 12.52 -2.92
C GLU A 16 -5.92 12.98 -3.78
N ALA A 17 -5.51 14.25 -3.66
CA ALA A 17 -4.50 14.86 -4.54
C ALA A 17 -3.14 14.13 -4.49
N GLY A 18 -2.68 13.74 -3.31
CA GLY A 18 -1.42 13.00 -3.15
C GLY A 18 -1.45 11.61 -3.82
N LEU A 19 -2.55 10.87 -3.65
CA LEU A 19 -2.72 9.55 -4.29
C LEU A 19 -2.82 9.66 -5.81
N ARG A 20 -3.62 10.61 -6.31
CA ARG A 20 -3.77 10.86 -7.76
C ARG A 20 -2.46 11.32 -8.38
N GLY A 21 -1.72 12.22 -7.73
CA GLY A 21 -0.42 12.71 -8.19
C GLY A 21 0.60 11.57 -8.35
N ARG A 22 0.68 10.67 -7.37
CA ARG A 22 1.56 9.50 -7.47
C ARG A 22 1.15 8.54 -8.60
N ALA A 23 -0.14 8.25 -8.72
CA ALA A 23 -0.65 7.35 -9.75
C ALA A 23 -0.46 7.89 -11.18
N SER A 24 -0.60 9.20 -11.37
CA SER A 24 -0.47 9.85 -12.69
C SER A 24 0.96 10.21 -13.10
N ALA A 25 1.93 10.05 -12.21
CA ALA A 25 3.33 10.42 -12.49
C ALA A 25 4.05 9.44 -13.43
N TYR A 26 3.49 8.23 -13.62
CA TYR A 26 4.12 7.17 -14.41
C TYR A 26 3.47 7.05 -15.79
N GLU A 27 4.25 7.28 -16.86
CA GLU A 27 3.72 7.16 -18.22
C GLU A 27 3.85 5.74 -18.79
N HIS A 28 4.92 5.04 -18.45
CA HIS A 28 5.19 3.70 -18.94
C HIS A 28 5.60 2.79 -17.78
N VAL A 29 4.81 1.78 -17.54
CA VAL A 29 5.05 0.78 -16.50
C VAL A 29 5.41 -0.54 -17.16
N GLU A 30 6.59 -1.06 -16.84
CA GLU A 30 7.09 -2.35 -17.32
C GLU A 30 7.17 -3.35 -16.16
N GLY A 31 6.85 -4.61 -16.43
CA GLY A 31 6.83 -5.68 -15.44
C GLY A 31 5.44 -5.93 -14.87
N PRO A 32 5.31 -6.92 -13.97
CA PRO A 32 4.02 -7.29 -13.38
C PRO A 32 3.46 -6.15 -12.51
N ASP A 33 2.12 -6.04 -12.46
CA ASP A 33 1.44 -5.12 -11.55
C ASP A 33 1.25 -5.78 -10.17
N ALA A 34 1.64 -5.08 -9.11
CA ALA A 34 1.51 -5.60 -7.75
C ALA A 34 0.04 -5.72 -7.31
N ASN A 35 -0.86 -4.87 -7.84
CA ASN A 35 -2.30 -5.02 -7.57
C ASN A 35 -2.85 -6.29 -8.23
N ASP A 36 -2.41 -6.62 -9.45
CA ASP A 36 -2.86 -7.83 -10.13
C ASP A 36 -2.35 -9.08 -9.41
N LEU A 37 -1.09 -9.07 -8.94
CA LEU A 37 -0.55 -10.15 -8.12
C LEU A 37 -1.28 -10.27 -6.77
N ALA A 38 -1.61 -9.17 -6.13
CA ALA A 38 -2.38 -9.14 -4.89
C ALA A 38 -3.81 -9.66 -5.11
N LEU A 39 -4.49 -9.21 -6.18
CA LEU A 39 -5.82 -9.67 -6.54
C LEU A 39 -5.84 -11.17 -6.83
N ALA A 40 -4.86 -11.66 -7.60
CA ALA A 40 -4.70 -13.09 -7.86
C ALA A 40 -4.53 -13.87 -6.54
N ALA A 41 -3.69 -13.38 -5.61
CA ALA A 41 -3.49 -14.01 -4.31
C ALA A 41 -4.76 -14.05 -3.45
N VAL A 42 -5.60 -13.00 -3.52
CA VAL A 42 -6.92 -12.99 -2.86
C VAL A 42 -7.84 -14.03 -3.48
N VAL A 43 -7.96 -14.04 -4.82
CA VAL A 43 -8.85 -14.96 -5.55
C VAL A 43 -8.44 -16.44 -5.38
N GLU A 44 -7.13 -16.73 -5.34
CA GLU A 44 -6.59 -18.07 -5.05
C GLU A 44 -7.09 -18.63 -3.70
N ALA A 45 -7.39 -17.77 -2.72
CA ALA A 45 -7.96 -18.19 -1.43
C ALA A 45 -9.44 -18.57 -1.53
N SER A 46 -10.13 -18.15 -2.61
CA SER A 46 -11.59 -18.30 -2.78
C SER A 46 -12.38 -17.80 -1.57
N PRO A 47 -12.13 -16.57 -1.09
CA PRO A 47 -12.66 -16.10 0.18
C PRO A 47 -14.16 -15.82 0.10
N ALA A 48 -14.88 -16.07 1.21
CA ALA A 48 -16.27 -15.66 1.37
C ALA A 48 -16.38 -14.22 1.92
N HIS A 49 -15.49 -13.86 2.84
CA HIS A 49 -15.50 -12.55 3.51
C HIS A 49 -14.11 -11.92 3.53
N VAL A 50 -13.96 -10.79 2.86
CA VAL A 50 -12.67 -10.07 2.74
C VAL A 50 -12.69 -8.79 3.56
N LEU A 51 -11.63 -8.55 4.34
CA LEU A 51 -11.33 -7.25 4.94
C LEU A 51 -10.25 -6.53 4.11
N GLU A 52 -10.49 -5.30 3.64
CA GLU A 52 -9.41 -4.42 3.18
C GLU A 52 -9.09 -3.36 4.24
N ALA A 53 -7.88 -3.39 4.79
CA ALA A 53 -7.35 -2.40 5.71
C ALA A 53 -6.53 -1.35 4.96
N GLY A 54 -6.83 -0.06 5.21
CA GLY A 54 -6.24 1.05 4.46
C GLY A 54 -6.74 1.12 3.02
N CYS A 55 -8.05 1.06 2.83
CA CYS A 55 -8.67 0.95 1.50
C CYS A 55 -8.51 2.21 0.62
N GLY A 56 -8.05 3.33 1.19
CA GLY A 56 -7.99 4.59 0.48
C GLY A 56 -9.36 4.94 -0.12
N TRP A 57 -9.38 5.39 -1.36
CA TRP A 57 -10.62 5.70 -2.08
C TRP A 57 -11.44 4.47 -2.55
N GLY A 58 -11.06 3.25 -2.14
CA GLY A 58 -11.82 2.02 -2.42
C GLY A 58 -11.58 1.41 -3.81
N GLY A 59 -10.53 1.80 -4.53
CA GLY A 59 -10.31 1.31 -5.90
C GLY A 59 -10.01 -0.19 -5.97
N PHE A 60 -9.25 -0.73 -5.02
CA PHE A 60 -8.95 -2.16 -4.98
C PHE A 60 -10.15 -2.97 -4.45
N SER A 61 -10.88 -2.47 -3.43
CA SER A 61 -12.15 -3.04 -3.00
C SER A 61 -13.15 -3.13 -4.15
N GLN A 62 -13.30 -2.05 -4.93
CA GLN A 62 -14.18 -2.02 -6.09
C GLN A 62 -13.82 -3.11 -7.10
N ARG A 63 -12.52 -3.29 -7.41
CA ARG A 63 -12.06 -4.38 -8.28
C ARG A 63 -12.44 -5.76 -7.74
N MET A 64 -12.22 -6.02 -6.45
CA MET A 64 -12.58 -7.30 -5.81
C MET A 64 -14.09 -7.57 -5.93
N ILE A 65 -14.93 -6.55 -5.76
CA ILE A 65 -16.39 -6.67 -5.85
C ILE A 65 -16.84 -6.86 -7.32
N GLU A 66 -16.41 -5.99 -8.22
CA GLU A 66 -16.93 -5.95 -9.60
C GLU A 66 -16.36 -7.08 -10.47
N GLU A 67 -15.07 -7.41 -10.35
CA GLU A 67 -14.42 -8.43 -11.17
C GLU A 67 -14.65 -9.84 -10.64
N HIS A 68 -14.83 -10.02 -9.31
CA HIS A 68 -14.87 -11.34 -8.67
C HIS A 68 -16.09 -11.59 -7.77
N GLY A 69 -16.97 -10.60 -7.56
CA GLY A 69 -18.18 -10.75 -6.74
C GLY A 69 -17.93 -11.01 -5.26
N LEU A 70 -16.77 -10.57 -4.73
CA LEU A 70 -16.37 -10.82 -3.34
C LEU A 70 -17.16 -9.93 -2.37
N ASP A 71 -17.47 -10.46 -1.18
CA ASP A 71 -18.02 -9.68 -0.06
C ASP A 71 -16.87 -8.98 0.66
N VAL A 72 -16.73 -7.67 0.41
CA VAL A 72 -15.62 -6.86 0.91
C VAL A 72 -16.11 -5.85 1.93
N ARG A 73 -15.50 -5.89 3.12
CA ARG A 73 -15.57 -4.81 4.11
C ARG A 73 -14.25 -4.08 4.14
N ALA A 74 -14.31 -2.75 4.21
CA ALA A 74 -13.13 -1.93 4.12
C ALA A 74 -13.00 -0.98 5.32
N VAL A 75 -11.77 -0.69 5.71
CA VAL A 75 -11.47 0.32 6.72
C VAL A 75 -10.35 1.25 6.25
N ASP A 76 -10.43 2.52 6.65
CA ASP A 76 -9.34 3.49 6.48
C ASP A 76 -9.31 4.44 7.68
N LEU A 77 -8.13 4.96 8.02
CA LEU A 77 -7.98 5.94 9.11
C LEU A 77 -8.53 7.32 8.72
N SER A 78 -8.61 7.63 7.43
CA SER A 78 -9.08 8.90 6.89
C SER A 78 -10.59 8.88 6.63
N PRO A 79 -11.39 9.75 7.30
CA PRO A 79 -12.81 9.90 6.99
C PRO A 79 -13.06 10.24 5.53
N ARG A 80 -12.18 11.05 4.91
CA ARG A 80 -12.31 11.44 3.50
C ARG A 80 -12.14 10.24 2.56
N MET A 81 -11.19 9.36 2.83
CA MET A 81 -11.00 8.14 2.03
C MET A 81 -12.22 7.22 2.14
N VAL A 82 -12.75 7.07 3.36
CA VAL A 82 -13.98 6.28 3.60
C VAL A 82 -15.19 6.83 2.83
N GLU A 83 -15.36 8.16 2.79
CA GLU A 83 -16.41 8.79 1.98
C GLU A 83 -16.27 8.42 0.50
N LEU A 84 -15.07 8.57 -0.06
CA LEU A 84 -14.77 8.25 -1.45
C LEU A 84 -14.97 6.75 -1.78
N ALA A 85 -14.61 5.86 -0.85
CA ALA A 85 -14.85 4.43 -0.99
C ALA A 85 -16.35 4.11 -1.01
N ARG A 86 -17.14 4.74 -0.12
CA ARG A 86 -18.60 4.60 -0.09
C ARG A 86 -19.27 5.11 -1.34
N GLU A 87 -18.79 6.22 -1.92
CA GLU A 87 -19.27 6.75 -3.21
C GLU A 87 -19.09 5.74 -4.35
N ARG A 88 -18.15 4.77 -4.21
CA ARG A 88 -17.91 3.63 -5.12
C ARG A 88 -18.69 2.38 -4.76
N GLY A 89 -19.59 2.44 -3.78
CA GLY A 89 -20.40 1.30 -3.34
C GLY A 89 -19.69 0.32 -2.41
N VAL A 90 -18.53 0.69 -1.85
CA VAL A 90 -17.80 -0.15 -0.90
C VAL A 90 -18.36 0.01 0.52
N ASP A 91 -18.60 -1.10 1.27
CA ASP A 91 -18.91 -1.05 2.71
C ASP A 91 -17.64 -0.68 3.48
N ALA A 92 -17.38 0.63 3.59
CA ALA A 92 -16.20 1.19 4.23
C ALA A 92 -16.54 1.92 5.54
N ARG A 93 -15.62 1.86 6.53
CA ARG A 93 -15.76 2.58 7.81
C ARG A 93 -14.42 3.13 8.28
N VAL A 94 -14.50 4.22 9.07
CA VAL A 94 -13.31 4.79 9.70
C VAL A 94 -12.86 3.88 10.83
N ALA A 95 -11.62 3.39 10.74
CA ALA A 95 -11.00 2.60 11.80
C ALA A 95 -9.47 2.65 11.73
N ASP A 96 -8.82 2.40 12.87
CA ASP A 96 -7.39 2.17 12.95
C ASP A 96 -7.11 0.66 12.85
N VAL A 97 -6.16 0.26 12.01
CA VAL A 97 -5.76 -1.14 11.87
C VAL A 97 -5.20 -1.72 13.16
N GLN A 98 -4.72 -0.87 14.08
CA GLN A 98 -4.21 -1.27 15.38
C GLN A 98 -5.33 -1.62 16.39
N GLU A 99 -6.61 -1.35 16.05
CA GLU A 99 -7.79 -1.65 16.86
C GLU A 99 -9.00 -1.81 15.93
N LEU A 100 -9.08 -2.96 15.27
CA LEU A 100 -10.11 -3.24 14.28
C LEU A 100 -11.48 -3.50 14.95
N PRO A 101 -12.57 -2.84 14.50
CA PRO A 101 -13.90 -2.95 15.09
C PRO A 101 -14.64 -4.21 14.63
N PHE A 102 -13.95 -5.34 14.60
CA PHE A 102 -14.47 -6.63 14.17
C PHE A 102 -14.17 -7.71 15.23
N ALA A 103 -15.02 -8.73 15.29
CA ALA A 103 -14.80 -9.89 16.14
C ALA A 103 -13.58 -10.71 15.67
N ASP A 104 -13.07 -11.55 16.54
CA ASP A 104 -12.07 -12.55 16.20
C ASP A 104 -12.62 -13.50 15.12
N ALA A 105 -11.78 -13.91 14.18
CA ALA A 105 -12.12 -14.86 13.12
C ALA A 105 -13.39 -14.48 12.31
N ALA A 106 -13.54 -13.18 12.00
CA ALA A 106 -14.67 -12.65 11.24
C ALA A 106 -14.44 -12.69 9.71
N PHE A 107 -13.22 -12.95 9.26
CA PHE A 107 -12.81 -12.93 7.85
C PHE A 107 -11.95 -14.14 7.52
N ASP A 108 -12.05 -14.60 6.29
CA ASP A 108 -11.17 -15.65 5.74
C ASP A 108 -10.03 -15.08 4.90
N CYS A 109 -10.14 -13.81 4.47
CA CYS A 109 -9.05 -13.09 3.83
C CYS A 109 -8.97 -11.63 4.32
N ALA A 110 -7.74 -11.11 4.46
CA ALA A 110 -7.48 -9.70 4.71
C ALA A 110 -6.48 -9.16 3.67
N VAL A 111 -6.63 -7.89 3.33
CA VAL A 111 -5.76 -7.18 2.39
C VAL A 111 -5.21 -5.92 3.07
N ALA A 112 -3.92 -5.64 2.89
CA ALA A 112 -3.23 -4.47 3.42
C ALA A 112 -2.25 -3.90 2.37
N ASN A 113 -2.80 -3.23 1.33
CA ASN A 113 -2.02 -2.74 0.21
C ASN A 113 -1.43 -1.35 0.48
N TRP A 114 -0.09 -1.23 0.48
CA TRP A 114 0.67 0.03 0.68
C TRP A 114 0.25 0.85 1.90
N MET A 115 -0.12 0.18 3.01
CA MET A 115 -0.56 0.88 4.21
C MET A 115 0.23 0.54 5.47
N LEU A 116 0.80 -0.67 5.60
CA LEU A 116 1.45 -1.12 6.84
C LEU A 116 2.67 -0.26 7.23
N TYR A 117 3.36 0.34 6.29
CA TYR A 117 4.47 1.26 6.59
C TYR A 117 4.01 2.61 7.17
N HIS A 118 2.70 2.89 7.17
CA HIS A 118 2.11 4.05 7.83
C HIS A 118 1.65 3.77 9.26
N VAL A 119 1.68 2.51 9.69
CA VAL A 119 1.20 2.09 11.00
C VAL A 119 2.26 2.39 12.06
N PRO A 120 1.94 3.15 13.14
CA PRO A 120 2.88 3.48 14.20
C PRO A 120 3.46 2.25 14.89
N ASP A 121 2.61 1.32 15.28
CA ASP A 121 2.95 0.01 15.84
C ASP A 121 2.54 -1.09 14.83
N VAL A 122 3.45 -1.40 13.92
CA VAL A 122 3.20 -2.37 12.85
C VAL A 122 2.95 -3.78 13.41
N ASP A 123 3.60 -4.15 14.50
CA ASP A 123 3.39 -5.45 15.14
C ASP A 123 1.97 -5.57 15.69
N ARG A 124 1.45 -4.51 16.31
CA ARG A 124 0.05 -4.45 16.77
C ARG A 124 -0.92 -4.50 15.60
N GLY A 125 -0.67 -3.75 14.52
CA GLY A 125 -1.51 -3.77 13.33
C GLY A 125 -1.56 -5.16 12.68
N VAL A 126 -0.41 -5.84 12.57
CA VAL A 126 -0.31 -7.21 12.03
C VAL A 126 -1.00 -8.22 12.96
N ALA A 127 -0.87 -8.08 14.29
CA ALA A 127 -1.57 -8.92 15.24
C ALA A 127 -3.10 -8.76 15.18
N GLU A 128 -3.61 -7.54 14.98
CA GLU A 128 -5.04 -7.27 14.79
C GLU A 128 -5.58 -7.87 13.48
N LEU A 129 -4.81 -7.75 12.37
CA LEU A 129 -5.14 -8.43 11.11
C LEU A 129 -5.20 -9.95 11.30
N ALA A 130 -4.24 -10.52 12.03
CA ALA A 130 -4.27 -11.95 12.37
C ALA A 130 -5.44 -12.30 13.30
N ARG A 131 -5.80 -11.45 14.26
CA ARG A 131 -6.92 -11.70 15.18
C ARG A 131 -8.26 -11.84 14.43
N VAL A 132 -8.52 -10.92 13.51
CA VAL A 132 -9.79 -10.91 12.76
C VAL A 132 -9.88 -11.97 11.68
N LEU A 133 -8.76 -12.59 11.29
CA LEU A 133 -8.73 -13.73 10.38
C LEU A 133 -9.05 -15.03 11.12
N GLU A 134 -9.79 -15.91 10.48
CA GLU A 134 -10.00 -17.29 10.95
C GLU A 134 -8.72 -18.12 10.87
N THR A 135 -8.71 -19.29 11.50
CA THR A 135 -7.60 -20.24 11.38
C THR A 135 -7.49 -20.74 9.94
N GLY A 136 -6.31 -20.63 9.35
CA GLY A 136 -6.07 -20.88 7.93
C GLY A 136 -6.41 -19.71 7.02
N GLY A 137 -6.93 -18.62 7.57
CA GLY A 137 -7.21 -17.39 6.83
C GLY A 137 -5.94 -16.73 6.28
N ARG A 138 -6.09 -15.97 5.21
CA ARG A 138 -5.00 -15.38 4.44
C ARG A 138 -4.90 -13.87 4.61
N LEU A 139 -3.69 -13.37 4.82
CA LEU A 139 -3.34 -11.95 4.65
C LEU A 139 -2.58 -11.78 3.33
N VAL A 140 -3.02 -10.81 2.53
CA VAL A 140 -2.30 -10.32 1.35
C VAL A 140 -1.84 -8.89 1.64
N ALA A 141 -0.54 -8.63 1.64
CA ALA A 141 0.02 -7.30 1.94
C ALA A 141 0.99 -6.85 0.86
N VAL A 142 0.80 -5.64 0.34
CA VAL A 142 1.69 -5.03 -0.66
C VAL A 142 2.54 -3.95 -0.02
N THR A 143 3.83 -3.94 -0.34
CA THR A 143 4.78 -2.90 0.08
C THR A 143 5.86 -2.69 -0.97
N ASN A 144 6.72 -1.70 -0.75
CA ASN A 144 7.90 -1.44 -1.58
C ASN A 144 9.18 -1.90 -0.88
N GLY A 145 10.16 -2.34 -1.66
CA GLY A 145 11.53 -2.53 -1.21
C GLY A 145 12.34 -1.25 -1.26
N ILE A 146 13.51 -1.27 -0.63
CA ILE A 146 14.40 -0.11 -0.54
C ILE A 146 14.88 0.35 -1.92
N GLU A 147 14.95 -0.54 -2.90
CA GLU A 147 15.34 -0.21 -4.28
C GLU A 147 14.23 0.47 -5.11
N HIS A 148 13.03 0.64 -4.56
CA HIS A 148 11.94 1.30 -5.26
C HIS A 148 12.28 2.77 -5.54
N LEU A 149 12.25 3.18 -6.83
CA LEU A 149 12.60 4.52 -7.32
C LEU A 149 14.03 4.98 -6.96
N HIS A 150 14.97 4.04 -6.89
CA HIS A 150 16.37 4.30 -6.54
C HIS A 150 16.96 5.48 -7.32
N GLU A 151 16.77 5.51 -8.63
CA GLU A 151 17.33 6.52 -9.54
C GLU A 151 16.75 7.94 -9.28
N VAL A 152 15.50 8.03 -8.79
CA VAL A 152 14.93 9.32 -8.36
C VAL A 152 15.65 9.83 -7.11
N TYR A 153 15.87 8.97 -6.11
CA TYR A 153 16.60 9.36 -4.90
C TYR A 153 18.05 9.77 -5.19
N GLU A 154 18.73 9.06 -6.10
CA GLU A 154 20.08 9.44 -6.56
C GLU A 154 20.09 10.80 -7.27
N LEU A 155 19.16 11.03 -8.21
CA LEU A 155 19.01 12.32 -8.90
C LEU A 155 18.79 13.48 -7.92
N LEU A 156 18.01 13.25 -6.90
CA LEU A 156 17.66 14.27 -5.91
C LEU A 156 18.72 14.46 -4.81
N GLY A 157 19.71 13.56 -4.70
CA GLY A 157 20.61 13.51 -3.54
C GLY A 157 19.87 13.29 -2.22
N ALA A 158 18.69 12.65 -2.27
CA ALA A 158 17.83 12.47 -1.11
C ALA A 158 18.20 11.20 -0.33
N GLU A 159 18.08 11.29 1.00
CA GLU A 159 18.31 10.13 1.86
C GLU A 159 17.19 9.12 1.77
N ARG A 160 17.57 7.84 1.79
CA ARG A 160 16.67 6.70 1.83
C ARG A 160 16.70 6.08 3.21
N THR A 161 15.53 5.89 3.76
CA THR A 161 15.35 5.19 5.05
C THR A 161 14.55 3.92 4.84
N LEU A 162 14.94 2.85 5.51
CA LEU A 162 14.16 1.62 5.51
C LEU A 162 12.79 1.90 6.12
N SER A 163 11.75 1.51 5.41
CA SER A 163 10.38 1.67 5.86
C SER A 163 10.06 0.76 7.05
N PRO A 164 9.18 1.16 7.99
CA PRO A 164 8.73 0.30 9.10
C PRO A 164 8.19 -1.06 8.65
N PHE A 165 7.61 -1.13 7.45
CA PHE A 165 7.21 -2.35 6.77
C PHE A 165 7.64 -2.26 5.30
N SER A 166 8.54 -3.14 4.87
CA SER A 166 9.16 -3.13 3.55
C SER A 166 9.39 -4.55 3.03
N ALA A 167 9.86 -4.67 1.80
CA ALA A 167 10.24 -5.96 1.23
C ALA A 167 11.37 -6.65 2.00
N GLU A 168 12.19 -5.89 2.74
CA GLU A 168 13.35 -6.39 3.47
C GLU A 168 13.02 -6.92 4.86
N ASN A 169 11.99 -6.35 5.54
CA ASN A 169 11.65 -6.71 6.92
C ASN A 169 10.24 -7.31 7.07
N GLY A 170 9.38 -7.23 6.04
CA GLY A 170 7.99 -7.62 6.10
C GLY A 170 7.78 -9.09 6.42
N GLU A 171 8.61 -9.99 5.88
CA GLU A 171 8.53 -11.43 6.16
C GLU A 171 8.78 -11.72 7.65
N GLU A 172 9.83 -11.13 8.25
CA GLU A 172 10.13 -11.29 9.67
C GLU A 172 8.98 -10.79 10.56
N ILE A 173 8.42 -9.62 10.22
CA ILE A 173 7.31 -9.01 10.97
C ILE A 173 6.07 -9.91 10.88
N LEU A 174 5.72 -10.37 9.69
CA LEU A 174 4.54 -11.23 9.48
C LEU A 174 4.67 -12.58 10.19
N ARG A 175 5.85 -13.19 10.21
CA ARG A 175 6.10 -14.49 10.89
C ARG A 175 5.86 -14.44 12.40
N ARG A 176 5.72 -13.28 13.01
CA ARG A 176 5.34 -13.15 14.45
C ARG A 176 3.89 -13.52 14.70
N SER A 177 3.02 -13.43 13.68
CA SER A 177 1.56 -13.67 13.83
C SER A 177 1.02 -14.69 12.81
N PHE A 178 1.79 -15.08 11.79
CA PHE A 178 1.37 -15.98 10.72
C PHE A 178 2.29 -17.21 10.65
N ALA A 179 1.68 -18.37 10.42
CA ALA A 179 2.39 -19.66 10.36
C ALA A 179 3.26 -19.77 9.10
N THR A 180 2.78 -19.26 7.96
CA THR A 180 3.53 -19.25 6.70
C THR A 180 3.52 -17.87 6.09
N VAL A 181 4.61 -17.51 5.41
CA VAL A 181 4.74 -16.26 4.64
C VAL A 181 5.44 -16.58 3.34
N GLU A 182 4.80 -16.26 2.23
CA GLU A 182 5.33 -16.31 0.87
C GLU A 182 5.52 -14.87 0.37
N ARG A 183 6.62 -14.62 -0.35
CA ARG A 183 6.86 -13.34 -1.03
C ARG A 183 6.79 -13.52 -2.53
N ARG A 184 6.04 -12.65 -3.20
CA ARG A 184 5.94 -12.55 -4.66
C ARG A 184 6.46 -11.19 -5.10
N ASP A 185 7.57 -11.15 -5.82
CA ASP A 185 8.16 -9.90 -6.29
C ASP A 185 7.44 -9.38 -7.54
N SER A 186 7.20 -8.06 -7.55
CA SER A 186 6.59 -7.33 -8.67
C SER A 186 7.57 -6.27 -9.21
N SER A 187 8.83 -6.66 -9.36
CA SER A 187 9.88 -5.75 -9.81
C SER A 187 9.73 -5.41 -11.29
N GLY A 188 10.11 -4.19 -11.65
CA GLY A 188 10.02 -3.70 -13.02
C GLY A 188 10.61 -2.31 -13.16
N TRP A 189 10.13 -1.59 -14.15
CA TRP A 189 10.59 -0.24 -14.45
C TRP A 189 9.39 0.69 -14.65
N VAL A 190 9.63 1.96 -14.44
CA VAL A 190 8.70 3.04 -14.78
C VAL A 190 9.48 4.20 -15.36
N THR A 191 8.87 4.91 -16.29
CA THR A 191 9.52 6.03 -16.95
C THR A 191 8.77 7.32 -16.62
N PHE A 192 9.50 8.32 -16.10
CA PHE A 192 9.04 9.69 -16.05
C PHE A 192 9.41 10.35 -17.37
N ALA A 193 8.45 11.02 -18.02
CA ALA A 193 8.65 11.62 -19.33
C ALA A 193 9.73 12.70 -19.33
N ASP A 194 9.77 13.50 -18.28
CA ASP A 194 10.60 14.67 -18.15
C ASP A 194 10.81 15.08 -16.68
N ARG A 195 11.54 16.15 -16.48
CA ARG A 195 11.78 16.75 -15.17
C ARG A 195 10.51 17.17 -14.45
N ASP A 196 9.52 17.69 -15.18
CA ASP A 196 8.26 18.16 -14.59
C ASP A 196 7.42 16.98 -14.07
N ALA A 197 7.50 15.81 -14.72
CA ALA A 197 6.88 14.58 -14.22
C ALA A 197 7.53 14.13 -12.89
N VAL A 198 8.86 14.20 -12.78
CA VAL A 198 9.56 13.93 -11.51
C VAL A 198 9.20 14.97 -10.45
N GLN A 199 9.10 16.27 -10.81
CA GLN A 199 8.69 17.31 -9.87
C GLN A 199 7.28 17.06 -9.34
N ARG A 200 6.30 16.74 -10.21
CA ARG A 200 4.93 16.37 -9.75
C ARG A 200 4.94 15.18 -8.79
N TYR A 201 5.79 14.20 -9.04
CA TYR A 201 5.95 13.07 -8.13
C TYR A 201 6.51 13.51 -6.77
N VAL A 202 7.60 14.30 -6.76
CA VAL A 202 8.20 14.86 -5.53
C VAL A 202 7.18 15.67 -4.74
N ASP A 203 6.40 16.52 -5.40
CA ASP A 203 5.36 17.35 -4.79
C ASP A 203 4.25 16.51 -4.15
N SER A 204 3.95 15.34 -4.73
CA SER A 204 2.97 14.38 -4.22
C SER A 204 3.51 13.49 -3.11
N ALA A 205 4.83 13.34 -2.99
CA ALA A 205 5.50 12.47 -2.05
C ALA A 205 6.09 13.28 -0.89
N ARG A 206 5.36 13.39 0.22
CA ARG A 206 5.72 14.27 1.36
C ARG A 206 7.14 14.07 1.89
N VAL A 207 7.63 12.83 1.88
CA VAL A 207 9.00 12.52 2.35
C VAL A 207 10.04 13.16 1.44
N LEU A 208 9.86 13.11 0.13
CA LEU A 208 10.76 13.73 -0.85
C LEU A 208 10.62 15.25 -0.86
N ARG A 209 9.38 15.77 -0.85
CA ARG A 209 9.11 17.22 -0.82
C ARG A 209 9.75 17.94 0.36
N ARG A 210 9.98 17.26 1.48
CA ARG A 210 10.69 17.84 2.64
C ARG A 210 12.19 17.87 2.49
N GLN A 211 12.75 17.00 1.64
CA GLN A 211 14.18 16.92 1.41
C GLN A 211 14.60 17.77 0.20
N VAL A 212 13.71 17.87 -0.80
CA VAL A 212 14.00 18.53 -2.08
C VAL A 212 12.84 19.42 -2.47
N GLU A 213 13.11 20.71 -2.64
CA GLU A 213 12.12 21.68 -3.10
C GLU A 213 12.00 21.69 -4.63
N VAL A 214 13.14 21.59 -5.32
CA VAL A 214 13.23 21.68 -6.77
C VAL A 214 14.09 20.55 -7.31
N VAL A 215 13.54 19.78 -8.25
CA VAL A 215 14.27 18.72 -8.95
C VAL A 215 15.42 19.31 -9.75
N PRO A 216 16.65 18.78 -9.67
CA PRO A 216 17.78 19.22 -10.48
C PRO A 216 17.48 19.11 -11.98
N PRO A 217 18.12 19.94 -12.84
CA PRO A 217 17.95 19.83 -14.27
C PRO A 217 18.54 18.51 -14.80
N PHE A 218 17.80 17.85 -15.67
CA PHE A 218 18.26 16.72 -16.49
C PHE A 218 17.49 16.73 -17.81
N ASP A 219 18.02 16.04 -18.82
CA ASP A 219 17.45 16.01 -20.16
C ASP A 219 16.84 14.63 -20.47
N GLY A 220 15.68 14.65 -21.12
CA GLY A 220 14.98 13.46 -21.59
C GLY A 220 14.23 12.69 -20.51
N PRO A 221 13.73 11.49 -20.83
CA PRO A 221 13.00 10.65 -19.91
C PRO A 221 13.93 10.00 -18.87
N LEU A 222 13.42 9.83 -17.65
CA LEU A 222 14.10 9.13 -16.56
C LEU A 222 13.43 7.76 -16.34
N ARG A 223 14.14 6.70 -16.70
CA ARG A 223 13.71 5.32 -16.40
C ARG A 223 14.22 4.90 -15.04
N VAL A 224 13.29 4.49 -14.15
CA VAL A 224 13.59 4.18 -12.76
C VAL A 224 13.03 2.82 -12.35
N ARG A 225 13.68 2.20 -11.40
CA ARG A 225 13.36 0.88 -10.89
C ARG A 225 12.07 0.90 -10.05
N ARG A 226 11.19 -0.06 -10.29
CA ARG A 226 10.09 -0.40 -9.39
C ARG A 226 10.46 -1.66 -8.61
N ALA A 227 10.26 -1.65 -7.31
CA ALA A 227 10.55 -2.80 -6.45
C ALA A 227 9.41 -3.05 -5.43
N PRO A 228 8.14 -3.15 -5.86
CA PRO A 228 7.10 -3.63 -4.97
C PRO A 228 7.15 -5.14 -4.80
N CYS A 229 6.61 -5.62 -3.70
CA CYS A 229 6.35 -7.03 -3.47
C CYS A 229 5.01 -7.26 -2.81
N VAL A 230 4.48 -8.46 -2.98
CA VAL A 230 3.27 -8.96 -2.34
C VAL A 230 3.68 -10.05 -1.35
N PHE A 231 3.32 -9.88 -0.09
CA PHE A 231 3.39 -10.95 0.91
C PHE A 231 2.05 -11.65 0.97
N VAL A 232 2.08 -12.98 0.99
CA VAL A 232 0.93 -13.85 1.21
C VAL A 232 1.21 -14.64 2.48
N ALA A 233 0.47 -14.36 3.54
CA ALA A 233 0.68 -14.97 4.84
C ALA A 233 -0.56 -15.75 5.27
N THR A 234 -0.38 -16.94 5.88
CA THR A 234 -1.46 -17.80 6.36
C THR A 234 -1.39 -17.93 7.88
N LYS A 235 -2.53 -17.72 8.55
CA LYS A 235 -2.68 -17.84 10.01
C LYS A 235 -2.69 -19.28 10.49
#